data_9e88d2cce52571ca261e685a093dac09
#
_entry.id   9e88d2cce52571ca261e685a093dac09
#
_cell.length_a   1.000
_cell.length_b   1.000
_cell.length_c   1.000
_cell.angle_alpha   90.00
_cell.angle_beta   90.00
_cell.angle_gamma   90.00
#
_symmetry.space_group_name_H-M   'P 1'
#
loop_
_entity.id
_entity.type
_entity.pdbx_description
1 polymer ?
#
loop_
_entity_poly.entity_id
_entity_poly.type
_entity_poly.pdbx_seq_one_letter_code
_entity_poly.pdbx_strand_id
1 'polypeptide(L)'
;MILSMTGFGRGTAVLNGREITVELRSVNSRYFEYSSRIPRTCSSLDSRLKKQLNQRISRGKVELSMTVQNVDAADTVVAVNMELARSYQQAMRALSEQLGVKNDVSTAVLTRFPDVLTTRHADVDEEQLWQDVSAVTAQALDRFVEMRAAEGAKMKADVESRLVFLEECIGKVEALSAGRVENYTNRLYEKLKVILQDRDIDDARVLTEAAIFGDKTAVDEETVRLRSHIAQYRDILQLDEPVGRKLDFLTQELNRETNTIGSKCQDLDITRIVVDMKAEIEKIREQIQNLE
;
A
#
# COMPACT_ATOMS: atom_id res chain seq x y z
N MET A 1 -15.24 3.73 -3.75
CA MET A 1 -14.90 2.52 -2.91
C MET A 1 -13.48 2.68 -2.43
N ILE A 2 -13.23 2.62 -1.14
CA ILE A 2 -11.89 2.74 -0.55
C ILE A 2 -11.10 1.45 -0.84
N LEU A 3 -9.88 1.61 -1.37
CA LEU A 3 -8.97 0.50 -1.70
C LEU A 3 -7.72 0.57 -0.82
N SER A 4 -7.18 -0.59 -0.46
CA SER A 4 -5.81 -0.65 0.09
C SER A 4 -4.78 -0.44 -1.01
N MET A 5 -3.66 0.21 -0.70
CA MET A 5 -2.52 0.33 -1.62
C MET A 5 -1.70 -0.96 -1.72
N THR A 6 -1.83 -1.86 -0.75
CA THR A 6 -1.24 -3.19 -0.79
C THR A 6 -2.21 -4.18 -1.42
N GLY A 7 -1.68 -5.11 -2.18
CA GLY A 7 -2.51 -6.12 -2.83
C GLY A 7 -1.69 -7.22 -3.47
N PHE A 8 -2.36 -8.36 -3.69
CA PHE A 8 -1.83 -9.51 -4.41
C PHE A 8 -2.92 -10.10 -5.30
N GLY A 9 -2.54 -10.46 -6.52
CA GLY A 9 -3.41 -11.18 -7.43
C GLY A 9 -2.61 -12.16 -8.27
N ARG A 10 -3.15 -13.35 -8.50
CA ARG A 10 -2.54 -14.39 -9.34
C ARG A 10 -3.55 -14.92 -10.33
N GLY A 11 -3.17 -14.96 -11.60
CA GLY A 11 -3.87 -15.66 -12.67
C GLY A 11 -3.02 -16.81 -13.19
N THR A 12 -3.65 -17.93 -13.50
CA THR A 12 -2.99 -19.07 -14.15
C THR A 12 -3.97 -19.71 -15.11
N ALA A 13 -3.51 -19.94 -16.34
CA ALA A 13 -4.29 -20.67 -17.34
C ALA A 13 -3.36 -21.42 -18.32
N VAL A 14 -3.88 -22.49 -18.87
CA VAL A 14 -3.25 -23.20 -20.00
C VAL A 14 -4.00 -22.78 -21.26
N LEU A 15 -3.33 -22.05 -22.14
CA LEU A 15 -3.90 -21.50 -23.38
C LEU A 15 -2.93 -21.82 -24.52
N ASN A 16 -3.47 -22.35 -25.62
CA ASN A 16 -2.72 -22.64 -26.83
C ASN A 16 -1.41 -23.43 -26.59
N GLY A 17 -1.47 -24.48 -25.72
CA GLY A 17 -0.32 -25.31 -25.38
C GLY A 17 0.71 -24.69 -24.45
N ARG A 18 0.38 -23.53 -23.83
CA ARG A 18 1.24 -22.80 -22.90
C ARG A 18 0.57 -22.62 -21.54
N GLU A 19 1.26 -22.97 -20.48
CA GLU A 19 0.89 -22.61 -19.13
C GLU A 19 1.44 -21.21 -18.83
N ILE A 20 0.52 -20.27 -18.59
CA ILE A 20 0.84 -18.88 -18.30
C ILE A 20 0.43 -18.60 -16.86
N THR A 21 1.35 -18.11 -16.06
CA THR A 21 1.07 -17.61 -14.72
C THR A 21 1.49 -16.15 -14.62
N VAL A 22 0.59 -15.30 -14.13
CA VAL A 22 0.85 -13.90 -13.86
C VAL A 22 0.56 -13.63 -12.39
N GLU A 23 1.50 -13.02 -11.70
CA GLU A 23 1.36 -12.55 -10.33
C GLU A 23 1.54 -11.03 -10.30
N LEU A 24 0.65 -10.36 -9.57
CA LEU A 24 0.69 -8.93 -9.31
C LEU A 24 0.85 -8.71 -7.82
N ARG A 25 1.76 -7.83 -7.44
CA ARG A 25 1.96 -7.37 -6.06
C ARG A 25 2.06 -5.87 -6.04
N SER A 26 1.49 -5.23 -5.03
CA SER A 26 1.71 -3.80 -4.82
C SER A 26 2.06 -3.48 -3.39
N VAL A 27 2.82 -2.39 -3.25
CA VAL A 27 3.10 -1.73 -1.98
C VAL A 27 2.79 -0.25 -2.12
N ASN A 28 2.65 0.43 -0.98
CA ASN A 28 2.37 1.86 -0.95
C ASN A 28 3.43 2.64 -1.74
N SER A 29 2.98 3.48 -2.67
CA SER A 29 3.78 4.52 -3.35
C SER A 29 2.90 5.70 -3.70
N ARG A 30 3.52 6.89 -3.73
CA ARG A 30 2.83 8.14 -4.06
C ARG A 30 2.31 8.18 -5.50
N TYR A 31 2.99 7.50 -6.42
CA TYR A 31 2.69 7.44 -7.85
C TYR A 31 2.54 5.99 -8.31
N PHE A 32 1.99 5.81 -9.50
CA PHE A 32 2.03 4.51 -10.16
C PHE A 32 3.46 4.22 -10.62
N GLU A 33 4.10 3.27 -9.95
CA GLU A 33 5.41 2.74 -10.33
C GLU A 33 5.22 1.30 -10.79
N TYR A 34 5.83 0.98 -11.91
CA TYR A 34 5.73 -0.35 -12.50
C TYR A 34 7.09 -0.99 -12.62
N SER A 35 7.21 -2.22 -12.17
CA SER A 35 8.34 -3.10 -12.42
C SER A 35 7.85 -4.48 -12.85
N SER A 36 8.59 -5.14 -13.73
CA SER A 36 8.23 -6.44 -14.26
C SER A 36 9.37 -7.44 -14.19
N ARG A 37 8.99 -8.70 -13.98
CA ARG A 37 9.85 -9.89 -14.16
C ARG A 37 9.18 -10.80 -15.16
N ILE A 38 9.57 -10.67 -16.41
CA ILE A 38 9.00 -11.42 -17.53
C ILE A 38 10.09 -12.19 -18.29
N PRO A 39 9.77 -13.33 -18.91
CA PRO A 39 10.71 -14.05 -19.76
C PRO A 39 11.22 -13.18 -20.90
N ARG A 40 12.48 -13.33 -21.30
CA ARG A 40 13.08 -12.58 -22.42
C ARG A 40 12.30 -12.72 -23.73
N THR A 41 11.72 -13.90 -23.96
CA THR A 41 10.88 -14.18 -25.12
C THR A 41 9.59 -13.37 -25.19
N CYS A 42 9.16 -12.79 -24.06
CA CYS A 42 7.94 -11.99 -23.95
C CYS A 42 8.24 -10.51 -23.69
N SER A 43 9.50 -10.07 -23.82
CA SER A 43 9.91 -8.69 -23.47
C SER A 43 9.19 -7.62 -24.30
N SER A 44 8.78 -7.93 -25.52
CA SER A 44 7.97 -7.04 -26.38
C SER A 44 6.60 -6.70 -25.77
N LEU A 45 6.06 -7.55 -24.91
CA LEU A 45 4.75 -7.37 -24.28
C LEU A 45 4.77 -6.43 -23.06
N ASP A 46 5.94 -6.09 -22.54
CA ASP A 46 6.07 -5.32 -21.28
C ASP A 46 5.35 -3.97 -21.31
N SER A 47 5.49 -3.23 -22.41
CA SER A 47 4.83 -1.94 -22.57
C SER A 47 3.29 -2.06 -22.66
N ARG A 48 2.79 -3.13 -23.27
CA ARG A 48 1.35 -3.43 -23.37
C ARG A 48 0.79 -3.83 -22.01
N LEU A 49 1.51 -4.63 -21.22
CA LEU A 49 1.16 -5.01 -19.85
C LEU A 49 1.10 -3.81 -18.93
N LYS A 50 2.13 -2.95 -18.95
CA LYS A 50 2.13 -1.70 -18.18
C LYS A 50 0.88 -0.85 -18.49
N LYS A 51 0.52 -0.72 -19.78
CA LYS A 51 -0.66 0.04 -20.19
C LYS A 51 -1.95 -0.58 -19.67
N GLN A 52 -2.08 -1.92 -19.72
CA GLN A 52 -3.25 -2.65 -19.21
C GLN A 52 -3.43 -2.45 -17.71
N LEU A 53 -2.34 -2.53 -16.92
CA LEU A 53 -2.38 -2.32 -15.48
C LEU A 53 -2.75 -0.86 -15.12
N ASN A 54 -2.17 0.12 -15.82
CA ASN A 54 -2.39 1.54 -15.54
C ASN A 54 -3.84 2.01 -15.83
N GLN A 55 -4.62 1.21 -16.58
CA GLN A 55 -6.06 1.50 -16.79
C GLN A 55 -6.91 1.27 -15.52
N ARG A 56 -6.46 0.41 -14.61
CA ARG A 56 -7.23 0.02 -13.41
C ARG A 56 -6.50 0.32 -12.09
N ILE A 57 -5.21 0.66 -12.14
CA ILE A 57 -4.41 1.00 -10.97
C ILE A 57 -3.88 2.41 -11.18
N SER A 58 -4.34 3.35 -10.36
CA SER A 58 -3.96 4.76 -10.43
C SER A 58 -2.71 5.08 -9.59
N ARG A 59 -2.41 4.27 -8.56
CA ARG A 59 -1.36 4.53 -7.58
C ARG A 59 -0.78 3.24 -7.01
N GLY A 60 0.45 3.32 -6.47
CA GLY A 60 1.16 2.19 -5.85
C GLY A 60 2.35 1.73 -6.69
N LYS A 61 3.32 1.10 -6.03
CA LYS A 61 4.42 0.42 -6.70
C LYS A 61 4.00 -1.02 -6.99
N VAL A 62 3.72 -1.29 -8.27
CA VAL A 62 3.22 -2.57 -8.76
C VAL A 62 4.37 -3.38 -9.37
N GLU A 63 4.55 -4.59 -8.87
CA GLU A 63 5.46 -5.58 -9.43
C GLU A 63 4.63 -6.67 -10.15
N LEU A 64 4.90 -6.88 -11.43
CA LEU A 64 4.35 -7.96 -12.24
C LEU A 64 5.41 -9.06 -12.40
N SER A 65 5.08 -10.29 -12.02
CA SER A 65 5.88 -11.47 -12.32
C SER A 65 5.11 -12.38 -13.26
N MET A 66 5.73 -12.80 -14.35
CA MET A 66 5.12 -13.67 -15.35
C MET A 66 6.02 -14.86 -15.64
N THR A 67 5.42 -16.04 -15.72
CA THR A 67 6.05 -17.25 -16.24
C THR A 67 5.22 -17.81 -17.39
N VAL A 68 5.89 -18.26 -18.44
CA VAL A 68 5.29 -18.93 -19.59
C VAL A 68 6.06 -20.23 -19.81
N GLN A 69 5.36 -21.35 -19.74
CA GLN A 69 5.92 -22.69 -19.94
C GLN A 69 5.14 -23.41 -21.04
N ASN A 70 5.84 -23.97 -22.02
CA ASN A 70 5.20 -24.78 -23.02
C ASN A 70 4.85 -26.15 -22.40
N VAL A 71 3.59 -26.53 -22.47
CA VAL A 71 3.10 -27.82 -21.96
C VAL A 71 3.28 -28.90 -23.00
N ASP A 72 3.20 -28.57 -24.31
CA ASP A 72 3.38 -29.46 -25.40
C ASP A 72 4.84 -29.47 -25.84
N ALA A 73 5.47 -30.64 -25.81
CA ALA A 73 6.86 -30.87 -26.29
C ALA A 73 7.05 -30.66 -27.81
N ALA A 74 5.96 -30.36 -28.52
CA ALA A 74 5.93 -30.25 -29.98
C ALA A 74 6.60 -28.99 -30.57
N ASP A 75 6.88 -27.98 -29.73
CA ASP A 75 7.39 -26.68 -30.20
C ASP A 75 8.93 -26.62 -30.37
N THR A 76 9.64 -27.70 -30.09
CA THR A 76 11.08 -27.72 -30.27
C THR A 76 11.44 -28.39 -31.58
N VAL A 77 11.81 -27.62 -32.57
CA VAL A 77 12.29 -28.12 -33.87
C VAL A 77 13.81 -28.14 -33.84
N VAL A 78 14.37 -29.32 -34.10
CA VAL A 78 15.81 -29.44 -34.33
C VAL A 78 16.10 -29.06 -35.78
N ALA A 79 16.75 -27.93 -36.00
CA ALA A 79 17.21 -27.50 -37.32
C ALA A 79 18.66 -27.89 -37.53
N VAL A 80 18.96 -28.30 -38.77
CA VAL A 80 20.31 -28.64 -39.20
C VAL A 80 20.89 -27.53 -40.06
N ASN A 81 22.04 -27.00 -39.67
CA ASN A 81 22.78 -26.05 -40.50
C ASN A 81 23.60 -26.82 -41.54
N MET A 82 22.97 -27.09 -42.66
CA MET A 82 23.59 -27.93 -43.74
C MET A 82 24.83 -27.28 -44.35
N GLU A 83 24.91 -25.96 -44.41
CA GLU A 83 26.07 -25.23 -44.94
C GLU A 83 27.28 -25.37 -44.04
N LEU A 84 27.07 -25.19 -42.74
CA LEU A 84 28.12 -25.37 -41.74
C LEU A 84 28.57 -26.83 -41.67
N ALA A 85 27.65 -27.80 -41.74
CA ALA A 85 27.95 -29.21 -41.76
C ALA A 85 28.81 -29.60 -42.98
N ARG A 86 28.51 -29.07 -44.17
CA ARG A 86 29.32 -29.24 -45.39
C ARG A 86 30.72 -28.63 -45.22
N SER A 87 30.84 -27.45 -44.63
CA SER A 87 32.12 -26.82 -44.38
C SER A 87 33.01 -27.66 -43.46
N TYR A 88 32.44 -28.18 -42.35
CA TYR A 88 33.18 -29.13 -41.50
C TYR A 88 33.60 -30.41 -42.23
N GLN A 89 32.72 -30.99 -43.02
CA GLN A 89 33.02 -32.19 -43.81
C GLN A 89 34.18 -31.95 -44.80
N GLN A 90 34.18 -30.80 -45.49
CA GLN A 90 35.26 -30.44 -46.43
C GLN A 90 36.59 -30.23 -45.71
N ALA A 91 36.58 -29.50 -44.57
CA ALA A 91 37.77 -29.27 -43.75
C ALA A 91 38.36 -30.60 -43.24
N MET A 92 37.56 -31.53 -42.78
CA MET A 92 37.99 -32.85 -42.33
C MET A 92 38.56 -33.72 -43.49
N ARG A 93 37.99 -33.60 -44.67
CA ARG A 93 38.52 -34.27 -45.85
C ARG A 93 39.89 -33.71 -46.23
N ALA A 94 40.05 -32.39 -46.23
CA ALA A 94 41.34 -31.78 -46.53
C ALA A 94 42.42 -32.14 -45.49
N LEU A 95 42.07 -32.20 -44.18
CA LEU A 95 43.01 -32.71 -43.18
C LEU A 95 43.40 -34.13 -43.35
N SER A 96 42.48 -35.03 -43.74
CA SER A 96 42.75 -36.42 -44.01
C SER A 96 43.74 -36.58 -45.21
N GLU A 97 43.50 -35.79 -46.26
CA GLU A 97 44.36 -35.83 -47.46
C GLU A 97 45.76 -35.27 -47.22
N GLN A 98 45.86 -34.14 -46.44
CA GLN A 98 47.15 -33.47 -46.18
C GLN A 98 47.98 -34.16 -45.10
N LEU A 99 47.36 -34.79 -44.12
CA LEU A 99 48.07 -35.40 -43.01
C LEU A 99 48.18 -36.94 -43.11
N GLY A 100 47.54 -37.53 -44.10
CA GLY A 100 47.53 -38.98 -44.27
C GLY A 100 46.78 -39.74 -43.19
N VAL A 101 45.88 -39.10 -42.50
CA VAL A 101 45.05 -39.71 -41.44
C VAL A 101 43.73 -40.23 -42.00
N LYS A 102 43.15 -41.24 -41.36
CA LYS A 102 41.90 -41.80 -41.83
C LYS A 102 40.75 -40.84 -41.65
N ASN A 103 39.96 -40.59 -42.69
CA ASN A 103 38.74 -39.85 -42.61
C ASN A 103 37.65 -40.77 -42.06
N ASP A 104 37.22 -40.47 -40.81
CA ASP A 104 36.18 -41.22 -40.11
C ASP A 104 34.94 -40.32 -39.81
N VAL A 105 34.72 -39.29 -40.64
CA VAL A 105 33.57 -38.36 -40.52
C VAL A 105 32.28 -39.18 -40.70
N SER A 106 31.53 -39.24 -39.59
CA SER A 106 30.19 -39.78 -39.55
C SER A 106 29.17 -38.69 -39.21
N THR A 107 27.88 -38.98 -39.43
CA THR A 107 26.79 -38.07 -39.02
C THR A 107 26.89 -37.77 -37.53
N ALA A 108 27.22 -38.77 -36.69
CA ALA A 108 27.40 -38.63 -35.28
C ALA A 108 28.56 -37.65 -34.89
N VAL A 109 29.59 -37.59 -35.71
CA VAL A 109 30.71 -36.64 -35.51
C VAL A 109 30.27 -35.23 -35.91
N LEU A 110 29.62 -35.08 -37.06
CA LEU A 110 29.15 -33.78 -37.56
C LEU A 110 28.14 -33.12 -36.61
N THR A 111 27.27 -33.90 -35.99
CA THR A 111 26.25 -33.36 -35.05
C THR A 111 26.82 -32.91 -33.72
N ARG A 112 28.09 -33.25 -33.38
CA ARG A 112 28.79 -32.79 -32.18
C ARG A 112 29.44 -31.43 -32.33
N PHE A 113 29.63 -30.93 -33.57
CA PHE A 113 30.16 -29.59 -33.75
C PHE A 113 29.13 -28.53 -33.37
N PRO A 114 29.60 -27.45 -32.72
CA PRO A 114 28.72 -26.34 -32.35
C PRO A 114 27.96 -25.83 -33.59
N ASP A 115 26.72 -25.45 -33.37
CA ASP A 115 25.84 -24.79 -34.36
C ASP A 115 25.47 -25.62 -35.61
N VAL A 116 25.91 -26.86 -35.70
CA VAL A 116 25.46 -27.80 -36.76
C VAL A 116 24.02 -28.25 -36.47
N LEU A 117 23.71 -28.57 -35.21
CA LEU A 117 22.36 -28.79 -34.75
C LEU A 117 21.95 -27.59 -33.86
N THR A 118 20.89 -26.96 -34.24
CA THR A 118 20.31 -25.89 -33.45
C THR A 118 18.88 -26.25 -33.08
N THR A 119 18.54 -26.10 -31.81
CA THR A 119 17.15 -26.16 -31.34
C THR A 119 16.52 -24.80 -31.55
N ARG A 120 15.47 -24.76 -32.36
CA ARG A 120 14.63 -23.55 -32.50
C ARG A 120 13.27 -23.84 -31.92
N HIS A 121 12.77 -22.91 -31.18
CA HIS A 121 11.34 -22.89 -30.83
C HIS A 121 10.59 -22.44 -32.09
N ALA A 122 9.41 -22.99 -32.32
CA ALA A 122 8.53 -22.51 -33.37
C ALA A 122 8.28 -21.01 -33.22
N ASP A 123 8.17 -20.32 -34.34
CA ASP A 123 7.85 -18.87 -34.31
C ASP A 123 6.54 -18.65 -33.57
N VAL A 124 6.62 -17.93 -32.47
CA VAL A 124 5.48 -17.62 -31.64
C VAL A 124 4.71 -16.47 -32.29
N ASP A 125 3.44 -16.67 -32.61
CA ASP A 125 2.56 -15.58 -33.00
C ASP A 125 2.46 -14.61 -31.82
N GLU A 126 3.07 -13.44 -31.96
CA GLU A 126 3.11 -12.42 -30.91
C GLU A 126 1.72 -11.93 -30.54
N GLU A 127 0.80 -11.83 -31.49
CA GLU A 127 -0.54 -11.34 -31.21
C GLU A 127 -1.38 -12.40 -30.48
N GLN A 128 -1.25 -13.67 -30.84
CA GLN A 128 -1.87 -14.76 -30.10
C GLN A 128 -1.30 -14.86 -28.68
N LEU A 129 0.02 -14.75 -28.51
CA LEU A 129 0.66 -14.71 -27.20
C LEU A 129 0.17 -13.52 -26.36
N TRP A 130 0.01 -12.36 -26.98
CA TRP A 130 -0.56 -11.20 -26.30
C TRP A 130 -1.98 -11.45 -25.83
N GLN A 131 -2.84 -12.02 -26.63
CA GLN A 131 -4.22 -12.33 -26.23
C GLN A 131 -4.24 -13.27 -25.05
N ASP A 132 -3.44 -14.33 -25.06
CA ASP A 132 -3.33 -15.31 -23.97
C ASP A 132 -2.83 -14.65 -22.69
N VAL A 133 -1.73 -13.91 -22.75
CA VAL A 133 -1.11 -13.20 -21.60
C VAL A 133 -2.05 -12.12 -21.07
N SER A 134 -2.71 -11.36 -21.95
CA SER A 134 -3.65 -10.32 -21.55
C SER A 134 -4.86 -10.89 -20.80
N ALA A 135 -5.38 -12.04 -21.23
CA ALA A 135 -6.50 -12.71 -20.56
C ALA A 135 -6.11 -13.20 -19.15
N VAL A 136 -4.91 -13.79 -18.99
CA VAL A 136 -4.40 -14.23 -17.68
C VAL A 136 -4.08 -13.04 -16.78
N THR A 137 -3.53 -11.97 -17.37
CA THR A 137 -3.27 -10.71 -16.64
C THR A 137 -4.58 -10.08 -16.14
N ALA A 138 -5.65 -10.13 -16.93
CA ALA A 138 -6.96 -9.64 -16.50
C ALA A 138 -7.48 -10.42 -15.28
N GLN A 139 -7.37 -11.75 -15.28
CA GLN A 139 -7.74 -12.58 -14.12
C GLN A 139 -6.92 -12.24 -12.87
N ALA A 140 -5.60 -12.05 -13.03
CA ALA A 140 -4.73 -11.64 -11.92
C ALA A 140 -5.14 -10.25 -11.38
N LEU A 141 -5.48 -9.32 -12.29
CA LEU A 141 -5.88 -7.96 -11.96
C LEU A 141 -7.25 -7.93 -11.24
N ASP A 142 -8.20 -8.75 -11.64
CA ASP A 142 -9.50 -8.86 -10.96
C ASP A 142 -9.31 -9.30 -9.50
N ARG A 143 -8.57 -10.39 -9.27
CA ARG A 143 -8.25 -10.87 -7.91
C ARG A 143 -7.45 -9.86 -7.09
N PHE A 144 -6.55 -9.14 -7.75
CA PHE A 144 -5.77 -8.07 -7.13
C PHE A 144 -6.67 -6.92 -6.64
N VAL A 145 -7.62 -6.47 -7.48
CA VAL A 145 -8.57 -5.41 -7.10
C VAL A 145 -9.54 -5.89 -6.02
N GLU A 146 -10.04 -7.13 -6.12
CA GLU A 146 -10.89 -7.72 -5.07
C GLU A 146 -10.20 -7.79 -3.71
N MET A 147 -8.92 -8.19 -3.67
CA MET A 147 -8.14 -8.22 -2.44
C MET A 147 -7.99 -6.82 -1.86
N ARG A 148 -7.63 -5.82 -2.68
CA ARG A 148 -7.49 -4.42 -2.25
C ARG A 148 -8.80 -3.85 -1.71
N ALA A 149 -9.93 -4.19 -2.32
CA ALA A 149 -11.25 -3.77 -1.86
C ALA A 149 -11.61 -4.41 -0.51
N ALA A 150 -11.36 -5.70 -0.35
CA ALA A 150 -11.61 -6.42 0.91
C ALA A 150 -10.73 -5.88 2.06
N GLU A 151 -9.46 -5.59 1.78
CA GLU A 151 -8.54 -5.01 2.75
C GLU A 151 -8.92 -3.56 3.10
N GLY A 152 -9.24 -2.73 2.09
CA GLY A 152 -9.70 -1.36 2.26
C GLY A 152 -10.97 -1.27 3.11
N ALA A 153 -11.92 -2.19 2.94
CA ALA A 153 -13.11 -2.27 3.77
C ALA A 153 -12.79 -2.58 5.24
N LYS A 154 -11.83 -3.47 5.51
CA LYS A 154 -11.38 -3.76 6.88
C LYS A 154 -10.69 -2.56 7.52
N MET A 155 -9.83 -1.87 6.78
CA MET A 155 -9.13 -0.67 7.25
C MET A 155 -10.13 0.45 7.56
N LYS A 156 -11.15 0.65 6.70
CA LYS A 156 -12.23 1.59 6.95
C LYS A 156 -12.96 1.28 8.26
N ALA A 157 -13.34 0.00 8.48
CA ALA A 157 -14.02 -0.41 9.70
C ALA A 157 -13.16 -0.21 10.96
N ASP A 158 -11.84 -0.47 10.87
CA ASP A 158 -10.90 -0.21 11.97
C ASP A 158 -10.82 1.30 12.29
N VAL A 159 -10.68 2.15 11.28
CA VAL A 159 -10.69 3.61 11.46
C VAL A 159 -12.01 4.08 12.08
N GLU A 160 -13.15 3.60 11.61
CA GLU A 160 -14.47 3.92 12.16
C GLU A 160 -14.58 3.58 13.66
N SER A 161 -14.10 2.40 14.06
CA SER A 161 -14.11 1.99 15.47
C SER A 161 -13.25 2.90 16.36
N ARG A 162 -12.12 3.38 15.84
CA ARG A 162 -11.23 4.31 16.55
C ARG A 162 -11.84 5.71 16.64
N LEU A 163 -12.57 6.17 15.63
CA LEU A 163 -13.30 7.44 15.68
C LEU A 163 -14.39 7.39 16.76
N VAL A 164 -15.09 6.26 16.92
CA VAL A 164 -16.06 6.06 18.01
C VAL A 164 -15.35 6.16 19.37
N PHE A 165 -14.20 5.50 19.53
CA PHE A 165 -13.41 5.61 20.76
C PHE A 165 -13.00 7.07 21.07
N LEU A 166 -12.58 7.83 20.07
CA LEU A 166 -12.26 9.26 20.25
C LEU A 166 -13.49 10.07 20.71
N GLU A 167 -14.67 9.80 20.17
CA GLU A 167 -15.92 10.45 20.62
C GLU A 167 -16.25 10.15 22.09
N GLU A 168 -16.04 8.91 22.53
CA GLU A 168 -16.20 8.54 23.94
C GLU A 168 -15.20 9.28 24.84
N CYS A 169 -13.94 9.40 24.39
CA CYS A 169 -12.92 10.17 25.10
C CYS A 169 -13.28 11.65 25.20
N ILE A 170 -13.80 12.25 24.12
CA ILE A 170 -14.28 13.65 24.13
C ILE A 170 -15.39 13.81 25.16
N GLY A 171 -16.37 12.91 25.21
CA GLY A 171 -17.44 12.94 26.21
C GLY A 171 -16.92 12.86 27.65
N LYS A 172 -15.89 12.05 27.90
CA LYS A 172 -15.23 11.98 29.22
C LYS A 172 -14.51 13.30 29.57
N VAL A 173 -13.81 13.90 28.60
CA VAL A 173 -13.15 15.21 28.79
C VAL A 173 -14.18 16.31 29.13
N GLU A 174 -15.30 16.35 28.39
CA GLU A 174 -16.40 17.31 28.65
C GLU A 174 -16.97 17.12 30.07
N ALA A 175 -17.22 15.87 30.46
CA ALA A 175 -17.76 15.57 31.79
C ALA A 175 -16.80 15.97 32.94
N LEU A 176 -15.49 15.71 32.76
CA LEU A 176 -14.46 16.07 33.74
C LEU A 176 -14.18 17.59 33.77
N SER A 177 -14.43 18.29 32.66
CA SER A 177 -14.26 19.73 32.56
C SER A 177 -15.41 20.49 33.21
N ALA A 178 -16.59 19.89 33.31
CA ALA A 178 -17.74 20.48 33.96
C ALA A 178 -17.48 20.77 35.47
N GLY A 179 -17.84 21.97 35.95
CA GLY A 179 -17.68 22.34 37.35
C GLY A 179 -16.25 22.64 37.81
N ARG A 180 -15.24 22.59 36.95
CA ARG A 180 -13.82 22.82 37.33
C ARG A 180 -13.58 24.23 37.88
N VAL A 181 -14.21 25.23 37.28
CA VAL A 181 -14.10 26.63 37.75
C VAL A 181 -14.68 26.77 39.16
N GLU A 182 -15.82 26.17 39.40
CA GLU A 182 -16.46 26.16 40.74
C GLU A 182 -15.57 25.46 41.76
N ASN A 183 -15.07 24.27 41.44
CA ASN A 183 -14.15 23.53 42.31
C ASN A 183 -12.86 24.30 42.59
N TYR A 184 -12.29 24.97 41.58
CA TYR A 184 -11.10 25.79 41.74
C TYR A 184 -11.40 26.97 42.66
N THR A 185 -12.52 27.69 42.48
CA THR A 185 -12.96 28.80 43.28
C THR A 185 -13.13 28.39 44.74
N ASN A 186 -13.80 27.29 45.01
CA ASN A 186 -14.00 26.78 46.37
C ASN A 186 -12.65 26.42 47.03
N ARG A 187 -11.73 25.76 46.32
CA ARG A 187 -10.38 25.49 46.85
C ARG A 187 -9.59 26.78 47.12
N LEU A 188 -9.74 27.78 46.28
CA LEU A 188 -9.07 29.06 46.45
C LEU A 188 -9.58 29.78 47.73
N TYR A 189 -10.89 29.79 47.95
CA TYR A 189 -11.49 30.33 49.18
C TYR A 189 -10.98 29.59 50.42
N GLU A 190 -10.96 28.28 50.44
CA GLU A 190 -10.47 27.52 51.60
C GLU A 190 -8.98 27.78 51.87
N LYS A 191 -8.15 27.88 50.85
CA LYS A 191 -6.73 28.25 51.02
C LYS A 191 -6.57 29.66 51.56
N LEU A 192 -7.33 30.61 51.05
CA LEU A 192 -7.28 32.00 51.52
C LEU A 192 -7.73 32.14 52.97
N LYS A 193 -8.77 31.44 53.41
CA LYS A 193 -9.19 31.37 54.84
C LYS A 193 -8.04 30.93 55.74
N VAL A 194 -7.31 29.90 55.36
CA VAL A 194 -6.16 29.39 56.14
C VAL A 194 -5.01 30.40 56.18
N ILE A 195 -4.73 31.09 55.07
CA ILE A 195 -3.60 32.04 54.97
C ILE A 195 -3.92 33.38 55.68
N LEU A 196 -5.12 33.91 55.47
CA LEU A 196 -5.52 35.23 55.94
C LEU A 196 -6.02 35.24 57.40
N GLN A 197 -6.37 34.08 57.93
CA GLN A 197 -6.94 33.91 59.29
C GLN A 197 -8.16 34.84 59.51
N ASP A 198 -8.01 35.86 60.29
CA ASP A 198 -9.09 36.80 60.63
C ASP A 198 -9.20 38.01 59.68
N ARG A 199 -8.49 38.06 58.59
CA ARG A 199 -8.56 39.10 57.56
C ARG A 199 -9.65 38.82 56.55
N ASP A 200 -10.31 39.87 56.06
CA ASP A 200 -11.34 39.75 55.02
C ASP A 200 -10.75 39.29 53.70
N ILE A 201 -11.47 38.37 53.02
CA ILE A 201 -11.17 37.90 51.69
C ILE A 201 -11.74 38.93 50.70
N ASP A 202 -10.91 39.38 49.76
CA ASP A 202 -11.36 40.23 48.64
C ASP A 202 -12.02 39.34 47.55
N ASP A 203 -13.34 39.22 47.60
CA ASP A 203 -14.16 38.43 46.69
C ASP A 203 -13.97 38.82 45.22
N ALA A 204 -13.75 40.13 44.95
CA ALA A 204 -13.53 40.59 43.56
C ALA A 204 -12.25 40.02 42.96
N ARG A 205 -11.20 39.88 43.77
CA ARG A 205 -9.93 39.25 43.32
C ARG A 205 -10.07 37.75 43.14
N VAL A 206 -10.83 37.08 44.01
CA VAL A 206 -11.09 35.63 43.87
C VAL A 206 -11.89 35.36 42.61
N LEU A 207 -12.91 36.11 42.29
CA LEU A 207 -13.69 35.98 41.06
C LEU A 207 -12.87 36.30 39.83
N THR A 208 -11.96 37.27 39.89
CA THR A 208 -11.04 37.57 38.78
C THR A 208 -10.11 36.37 38.50
N GLU A 209 -9.51 35.81 39.54
CA GLU A 209 -8.65 34.61 39.38
C GLU A 209 -9.43 33.39 38.88
N ALA A 210 -10.65 33.19 39.34
CA ALA A 210 -11.53 32.12 38.85
C ALA A 210 -11.88 32.30 37.38
N ALA A 211 -12.14 33.53 36.93
CA ALA A 211 -12.38 33.84 35.52
C ALA A 211 -11.13 33.57 34.64
N ILE A 212 -9.95 34.01 35.10
CA ILE A 212 -8.67 33.74 34.42
C ILE A 212 -8.39 32.22 34.34
N PHE A 213 -8.65 31.51 35.43
CA PHE A 213 -8.50 30.04 35.44
C PHE A 213 -9.48 29.40 34.46
N GLY A 214 -10.75 29.83 34.46
CA GLY A 214 -11.77 29.33 33.54
C GLY A 214 -11.34 29.49 32.07
N ASP A 215 -10.90 30.68 31.70
CA ASP A 215 -10.44 30.98 30.33
C ASP A 215 -9.22 30.12 29.93
N LYS A 216 -8.24 30.00 30.83
CA LYS A 216 -7.04 29.19 30.56
C LYS A 216 -7.30 27.70 30.46
N THR A 217 -8.33 27.17 31.10
CA THR A 217 -8.63 25.74 31.17
C THR A 217 -9.85 25.33 30.34
N ALA A 218 -10.48 26.27 29.65
CA ALA A 218 -11.59 26.02 28.75
C ALA A 218 -11.13 25.13 27.59
N VAL A 219 -11.85 24.05 27.37
CA VAL A 219 -11.60 23.07 26.31
C VAL A 219 -12.81 22.86 25.39
N ASP A 220 -13.85 23.65 25.59
CA ASP A 220 -15.12 23.51 24.87
C ASP A 220 -14.97 23.71 23.35
N GLU A 221 -14.12 24.65 22.94
CA GLU A 221 -13.84 24.93 21.54
C GLU A 221 -13.14 23.73 20.89
N GLU A 222 -12.15 23.16 21.55
CA GLU A 222 -11.39 22.01 21.08
C GLU A 222 -12.27 20.75 20.98
N THR A 223 -13.15 20.51 21.94
CA THR A 223 -14.09 19.37 21.90
C THR A 223 -15.11 19.50 20.77
N VAL A 224 -15.65 20.69 20.54
CA VAL A 224 -16.55 20.98 19.40
C VAL A 224 -15.82 20.79 18.06
N ARG A 225 -14.59 21.29 17.95
CA ARG A 225 -13.78 21.11 16.74
C ARG A 225 -13.46 19.63 16.48
N LEU A 226 -13.08 18.88 17.52
CA LEU A 226 -12.83 17.43 17.39
C LEU A 226 -14.06 16.70 16.87
N ARG A 227 -15.26 16.97 17.41
CA ARG A 227 -16.51 16.37 16.91
C ARG A 227 -16.78 16.74 15.45
N SER A 228 -16.54 17.98 15.06
CA SER A 228 -16.69 18.45 13.69
C SER A 228 -15.71 17.72 12.74
N HIS A 229 -14.45 17.58 13.15
CA HIS A 229 -13.46 16.86 12.34
C HIS A 229 -13.77 15.37 12.22
N ILE A 230 -14.28 14.72 13.27
CA ILE A 230 -14.72 13.33 13.22
C ILE A 230 -15.90 13.16 12.25
N ALA A 231 -16.87 14.05 12.27
CA ALA A 231 -18.00 14.03 11.33
C ALA A 231 -17.51 14.18 9.89
N GLN A 232 -16.65 15.15 9.60
CA GLN A 232 -16.03 15.34 8.28
C GLN A 232 -15.21 14.10 7.84
N TYR A 233 -14.54 13.46 8.81
CA TYR A 233 -13.76 12.26 8.54
C TYR A 233 -14.65 11.13 8.02
N ARG A 234 -15.80 10.91 8.67
CA ARG A 234 -16.80 9.92 8.24
C ARG A 234 -17.37 10.24 6.86
N ASP A 235 -17.67 11.49 6.58
CA ASP A 235 -18.16 11.91 5.26
C ASP A 235 -17.14 11.60 4.17
N ILE A 236 -15.87 11.92 4.40
CA ILE A 236 -14.78 11.63 3.45
C ILE A 236 -14.60 10.12 3.24
N LEU A 237 -14.74 9.30 4.29
CA LEU A 237 -14.67 7.84 4.18
C LEU A 237 -15.80 7.23 3.32
N GLN A 238 -16.83 7.97 2.94
CA GLN A 238 -17.90 7.51 2.05
C GLN A 238 -17.68 7.92 0.58
N LEU A 239 -16.67 8.76 0.29
CA LEU A 239 -16.43 9.23 -1.07
C LEU A 239 -15.83 8.12 -1.94
N ASP A 240 -16.17 8.15 -3.23
CA ASP A 240 -15.62 7.25 -4.26
C ASP A 240 -14.46 7.91 -5.04
N GLU A 241 -13.58 8.57 -4.32
CA GLU A 241 -12.38 9.22 -4.86
C GLU A 241 -11.17 9.00 -3.94
N PRO A 242 -9.93 9.22 -4.38
CA PRO A 242 -8.75 9.10 -3.53
C PRO A 242 -8.80 10.06 -2.34
N VAL A 243 -8.97 9.51 -1.14
CA VAL A 243 -9.23 10.29 0.09
C VAL A 243 -8.02 10.50 0.99
N GLY A 244 -6.92 9.77 0.77
CA GLY A 244 -5.77 9.72 1.69
C GLY A 244 -5.23 11.08 2.13
N ARG A 245 -5.11 12.08 1.23
CA ARG A 245 -4.64 13.43 1.60
C ARG A 245 -5.61 14.21 2.48
N LYS A 246 -6.92 14.05 2.22
CA LYS A 246 -7.97 14.73 3.00
C LYS A 246 -8.01 14.17 4.41
N LEU A 247 -7.90 12.83 4.53
CA LEU A 247 -7.85 12.13 5.80
C LEU A 247 -6.57 12.44 6.59
N ASP A 248 -5.41 12.53 5.93
CA ASP A 248 -4.16 12.93 6.59
C ASP A 248 -4.25 14.34 7.18
N PHE A 249 -4.83 15.29 6.45
CA PHE A 249 -5.10 16.64 6.97
C PHE A 249 -5.98 16.60 8.20
N LEU A 250 -7.13 15.90 8.17
CA LEU A 250 -8.01 15.81 9.33
C LEU A 250 -7.36 15.10 10.52
N THR A 251 -6.50 14.11 10.27
CA THR A 251 -5.74 13.45 11.34
C THR A 251 -4.78 14.41 12.02
N GLN A 252 -4.15 15.32 11.27
CA GLN A 252 -3.32 16.38 11.83
C GLN A 252 -4.15 17.35 12.67
N GLU A 253 -5.36 17.73 12.22
CA GLU A 253 -6.25 18.59 13.01
C GLU A 253 -6.73 17.88 14.29
N LEU A 254 -7.11 16.58 14.22
CA LEU A 254 -7.44 15.80 15.43
C LEU A 254 -6.29 15.81 16.44
N ASN A 255 -5.06 15.63 15.97
CA ASN A 255 -3.86 15.66 16.83
C ASN A 255 -3.63 17.06 17.43
N ARG A 256 -3.83 18.12 16.65
CA ARG A 256 -3.68 19.50 17.08
C ARG A 256 -4.66 19.84 18.21
N GLU A 257 -5.95 19.57 18.02
CA GLU A 257 -6.97 19.87 19.04
C GLU A 257 -6.73 19.02 20.30
N THR A 258 -6.37 17.75 20.16
CA THR A 258 -6.01 16.88 21.29
C THR A 258 -4.79 17.40 22.06
N ASN A 259 -3.77 17.93 21.37
CA ASN A 259 -2.61 18.58 22.00
C ASN A 259 -3.01 19.82 22.79
N THR A 260 -3.92 20.63 22.25
CA THR A 260 -4.42 21.85 22.91
C THR A 260 -5.17 21.51 24.20
N ILE A 261 -6.05 20.49 24.17
CA ILE A 261 -6.70 19.97 25.38
C ILE A 261 -5.65 19.56 26.42
N GLY A 262 -4.63 18.79 26.01
CA GLY A 262 -3.56 18.33 26.90
C GLY A 262 -2.78 19.48 27.55
N SER A 263 -2.55 20.57 26.82
CA SER A 263 -1.84 21.73 27.36
C SER A 263 -2.68 22.62 28.30
N LYS A 264 -3.99 22.66 28.07
CA LYS A 264 -4.94 23.47 28.89
C LYS A 264 -5.44 22.74 30.13
N CYS A 265 -5.52 21.41 30.10
CA CYS A 265 -6.32 20.66 31.06
C CYS A 265 -5.85 20.74 32.51
N GLN A 266 -4.57 20.88 32.83
CA GLN A 266 -4.00 20.90 34.19
C GLN A 266 -4.67 19.88 35.17
N ASP A 267 -5.01 18.69 34.60
CA ASP A 267 -5.74 17.63 35.28
C ASP A 267 -5.15 16.27 34.88
N LEU A 268 -4.93 15.41 35.86
CA LEU A 268 -4.25 14.13 35.64
C LEU A 268 -5.13 13.14 34.85
N ASP A 269 -6.43 13.11 35.13
CA ASP A 269 -7.35 12.16 34.51
C ASP A 269 -7.61 12.58 33.05
N ILE A 270 -7.78 13.90 32.79
CA ILE A 270 -7.85 14.39 31.41
C ILE A 270 -6.53 14.14 30.66
N THR A 271 -5.39 14.31 31.34
CA THR A 271 -4.07 14.02 30.71
C THR A 271 -3.96 12.56 30.28
N ARG A 272 -4.45 11.61 31.06
CA ARG A 272 -4.48 10.18 30.70
C ARG A 272 -5.35 9.94 29.46
N ILE A 273 -6.55 10.53 29.44
CA ILE A 273 -7.44 10.42 28.26
C ILE A 273 -6.77 11.01 27.01
N VAL A 274 -6.09 12.14 27.13
CA VAL A 274 -5.34 12.75 26.02
C VAL A 274 -4.23 11.84 25.50
N VAL A 275 -3.54 11.12 26.37
CA VAL A 275 -2.51 10.13 25.94
C VAL A 275 -3.15 9.00 25.15
N ASP A 276 -4.28 8.46 25.61
CA ASP A 276 -5.02 7.43 24.92
C ASP A 276 -5.54 7.92 23.54
N MET A 277 -6.11 9.13 23.50
CA MET A 277 -6.54 9.75 22.24
C MET A 277 -5.40 9.88 21.22
N LYS A 278 -4.23 10.35 21.66
CA LYS A 278 -3.04 10.46 20.80
C LYS A 278 -2.60 9.11 20.25
N ALA A 279 -2.61 8.09 21.08
CA ALA A 279 -2.26 6.74 20.64
C ALA A 279 -3.22 6.22 19.55
N GLU A 280 -4.52 6.47 19.70
CA GLU A 280 -5.50 6.08 18.69
C GLU A 280 -5.41 6.93 17.40
N ILE A 281 -5.14 8.22 17.51
CA ILE A 281 -4.93 9.11 16.36
C ILE A 281 -3.71 8.66 15.55
N GLU A 282 -2.62 8.23 16.19
CA GLU A 282 -1.45 7.71 15.47
C GLU A 282 -1.76 6.38 14.76
N LYS A 283 -2.52 5.48 15.39
CA LYS A 283 -2.99 4.26 14.72
C LYS A 283 -3.88 4.56 13.51
N ILE A 284 -4.77 5.56 13.61
CA ILE A 284 -5.56 6.04 12.46
C ILE A 284 -4.62 6.52 11.36
N ARG A 285 -3.60 7.30 11.71
CA ARG A 285 -2.63 7.83 10.76
C ARG A 285 -1.89 6.73 10.00
N GLU A 286 -1.46 5.68 10.70
CA GLU A 286 -0.81 4.52 10.08
C GLU A 286 -1.75 3.81 9.08
N GLN A 287 -3.02 3.65 9.43
CA GLN A 287 -4.01 3.02 8.55
C GLN A 287 -4.25 3.83 7.26
N ILE A 288 -4.46 5.14 7.39
CA ILE A 288 -4.77 5.98 6.22
C ILE A 288 -3.61 6.14 5.24
N GLN A 289 -2.37 5.92 5.68
CA GLN A 289 -1.22 5.93 4.78
C GLN A 289 -1.29 4.83 3.71
N ASN A 290 -2.06 3.78 3.96
CA ASN A 290 -2.24 2.65 3.05
C ASN A 290 -3.61 2.68 2.33
N LEU A 291 -4.39 3.77 2.46
CA LEU A 291 -5.68 3.94 1.79
C LEU A 291 -5.57 4.77 0.50
N GLU A 292 -6.32 4.33 -0.51
CA GLU A 292 -6.53 5.01 -1.80
C GLU A 292 -8.00 5.29 -2.04
#